data_f6e9729ace1e1d509965b3c433f5edc1
#
_entry.id   f6e9729ace1e1d509965b3c433f5edc1
#
_cell.length_a   1.000
_cell.length_b   1.000
_cell.length_c   1.000
_cell.angle_alpha   90.00
_cell.angle_beta   90.00
_cell.angle_gamma   90.00
#
_symmetry.space_group_name_H-M   'P 1'
#
loop_
_entity.id
_entity.type
_entity.pdbx_description
1 polymer ?
#
loop_
_entity_poly.entity_id
_entity_poly.type
_entity_poly.pdbx_seq_one_letter_code
_entity_poly.pdbx_strand_id
1 'polypeptide(L)'
;MPNWCENTLEIYGDEDKVKEFYDFFGGQDKFVENFCFNNILSLPQELDGTRSPSNIVSQEDYDRYTQLEKKHNIKDSQDVVRLVEDGTLTEEERDLLWKEGITQEMSDMRKSEYGYDNWYDWQVNNWGTKWDIKGEVHVDDFHDEGCTLVFQTA
;
A
#
# COMPACT_ATOMS: atom_id res chain seq x y z
N MET A 1 -6.31 -5.04 -15.64
CA MET A 1 -6.75 -6.15 -14.78
C MET A 1 -5.51 -6.68 -14.07
N PRO A 2 -5.55 -6.94 -12.77
CA PRO A 2 -4.41 -7.57 -12.10
C PRO A 2 -4.22 -8.99 -12.65
N ASN A 3 -2.97 -9.38 -12.85
CA ASN A 3 -2.62 -10.76 -13.15
C ASN A 3 -2.47 -11.50 -11.84
N TRP A 4 -3.52 -12.17 -11.39
CA TRP A 4 -3.48 -12.96 -10.18
C TRP A 4 -2.55 -14.16 -10.34
N CYS A 5 -1.72 -14.38 -9.34
CA CYS A 5 -0.82 -15.52 -9.23
C CYS A 5 -1.16 -16.29 -7.95
N GLU A 6 -1.39 -17.58 -8.09
CA GLU A 6 -1.50 -18.48 -6.94
C GLU A 6 -0.12 -18.78 -6.40
N ASN A 7 0.01 -18.72 -5.08
CA ASN A 7 1.26 -18.96 -4.37
C ASN A 7 1.03 -20.03 -3.31
N THR A 8 2.05 -20.83 -3.09
CA THR A 8 2.11 -21.83 -2.01
C THR A 8 3.29 -21.49 -1.11
N LEU A 9 3.04 -21.36 0.18
CA LEU A 9 4.05 -21.18 1.21
C LEU A 9 4.08 -22.41 2.10
N GLU A 10 5.18 -23.12 2.06
CA GLU A 10 5.44 -24.25 2.94
C GLU A 10 6.30 -23.77 4.12
N ILE A 11 5.84 -24.06 5.33
CA ILE A 11 6.48 -23.67 6.59
C ILE A 11 6.82 -24.93 7.34
N TYR A 12 8.08 -25.09 7.68
CA TYR A 12 8.60 -26.24 8.43
C TYR A 12 9.28 -25.80 9.71
N GLY A 13 9.13 -26.58 10.77
CA GLY A 13 9.78 -26.30 12.04
C GLY A 13 9.31 -27.21 13.16
N ASP A 14 9.73 -26.90 14.38
CA ASP A 14 9.24 -27.60 15.57
C ASP A 14 7.73 -27.36 15.72
N GLU A 15 6.96 -28.38 16.15
CA GLU A 15 5.51 -28.34 16.30
C GLU A 15 5.02 -27.08 17.03
N ASP A 16 5.63 -26.76 18.17
CA ASP A 16 5.27 -25.55 18.95
C ASP A 16 5.43 -24.27 18.14
N LYS A 17 6.46 -24.17 17.28
CA LYS A 17 6.75 -22.98 16.45
C LYS A 17 5.82 -22.87 15.26
N VAL A 18 5.51 -23.97 14.61
CA VAL A 18 4.52 -24.02 13.53
C VAL A 18 3.15 -23.62 14.06
N LYS A 19 2.78 -24.12 15.24
CA LYS A 19 1.54 -23.76 15.90
C LYS A 19 1.52 -22.29 16.33
N GLU A 20 2.60 -21.76 16.91
CA GLU A 20 2.72 -20.34 17.27
C GLU A 20 2.54 -19.42 16.04
N PHE A 21 3.15 -19.79 14.91
CA PHE A 21 2.97 -19.08 13.64
C PHE A 21 1.50 -19.11 13.17
N TYR A 22 0.90 -20.28 13.16
CA TYR A 22 -0.48 -20.47 12.75
C TYR A 22 -1.46 -19.67 13.62
N ASP A 23 -1.32 -19.77 14.95
CA ASP A 23 -2.14 -19.04 15.91
C ASP A 23 -1.94 -17.52 15.82
N PHE A 24 -0.70 -17.05 15.58
CA PHE A 24 -0.38 -15.63 15.40
C PHE A 24 -1.16 -14.99 14.25
N PHE A 25 -1.35 -15.69 13.16
CA PHE A 25 -2.12 -15.23 12.02
C PHE A 25 -3.62 -15.57 12.11
N GLY A 26 -4.12 -15.98 13.28
CA GLY A 26 -5.53 -16.27 13.48
C GLY A 26 -6.01 -17.51 12.76
N GLY A 27 -5.21 -18.57 12.80
CA GLY A 27 -5.52 -19.85 12.17
C GLY A 27 -6.80 -20.49 12.70
N GLN A 28 -7.69 -20.91 11.80
CA GLN A 28 -8.95 -21.58 12.08
C GLN A 28 -9.14 -22.73 11.09
N ASP A 29 -9.00 -23.96 11.55
CA ASP A 29 -9.19 -25.18 10.76
C ASP A 29 -8.49 -25.16 9.38
N LYS A 30 -9.15 -24.59 8.38
CA LYS A 30 -8.70 -24.54 6.98
C LYS A 30 -8.28 -23.15 6.50
N PHE A 31 -8.26 -22.15 7.38
CA PHE A 31 -8.00 -20.77 7.01
C PHE A 31 -7.08 -20.07 8.00
N VAL A 32 -6.36 -19.10 7.49
CA VAL A 32 -5.62 -18.11 8.27
C VAL A 32 -6.18 -16.73 7.91
N GLU A 33 -6.75 -16.05 8.91
CA GLU A 33 -7.50 -14.80 8.65
C GLU A 33 -6.63 -13.57 8.43
N ASN A 34 -5.49 -13.50 9.15
CA ASN A 34 -4.68 -12.30 9.25
C ASN A 34 -3.32 -12.42 8.54
N PHE A 35 -3.14 -13.42 7.68
CA PHE A 35 -1.91 -13.58 6.93
C PHE A 35 -1.88 -12.59 5.77
N CYS A 36 -1.12 -11.52 5.94
CA CYS A 36 -0.89 -10.53 4.91
C CYS A 36 0.54 -9.97 5.04
N PHE A 37 1.07 -9.44 3.94
CA PHE A 37 2.43 -8.90 3.94
C PHE A 37 2.58 -7.72 4.89
N ASN A 38 1.55 -6.88 5.01
CA ASN A 38 1.58 -5.73 5.91
C ASN A 38 1.67 -6.10 7.39
N ASN A 39 1.20 -7.29 7.79
CA ASN A 39 1.37 -7.81 9.15
C ASN A 39 2.77 -8.40 9.40
N ILE A 40 3.49 -8.76 8.35
CA ILE A 40 4.86 -9.28 8.41
C ILE A 40 5.86 -8.12 8.34
N LEU A 41 5.69 -7.25 7.36
CA LEU A 41 6.53 -6.08 7.12
C LEU A 41 5.62 -4.92 6.68
N SER A 42 5.30 -4.05 7.63
CA SER A 42 4.35 -2.97 7.42
C SER A 42 4.85 -1.93 6.44
N LEU A 43 3.98 -1.51 5.51
CA LEU A 43 4.21 -0.34 4.68
C LEU A 43 4.37 0.90 5.59
N PRO A 44 5.46 1.69 5.44
CA PRO A 44 5.59 2.95 6.16
C PRO A 44 4.40 3.87 5.91
N GLN A 45 3.85 4.46 6.98
CA GLN A 45 2.66 5.30 6.89
C GLN A 45 2.87 6.51 5.97
N GLU A 46 4.09 7.04 5.91
CA GLU A 46 4.48 8.18 5.07
C GLU A 46 4.51 7.85 3.57
N LEU A 47 4.52 6.58 3.23
CA LEU A 47 4.42 6.10 1.85
C LEU A 47 3.00 5.68 1.48
N ASP A 48 2.14 5.38 2.46
CA ASP A 48 0.78 4.97 2.20
C ASP A 48 -0.01 6.07 1.47
N GLY A 49 -0.75 5.67 0.44
CA GLY A 49 -1.54 6.58 -0.40
C GLY A 49 -0.72 7.54 -1.26
N THR A 50 0.61 7.44 -1.29
CA THR A 50 1.44 8.28 -2.16
C THR A 50 1.23 7.95 -3.64
N ARG A 51 1.47 8.90 -4.54
CA ARG A 51 1.36 8.67 -5.98
C ARG A 51 2.55 7.83 -6.50
N SER A 52 2.30 6.95 -7.43
CA SER A 52 3.33 6.19 -8.15
C SER A 52 3.16 6.31 -9.68
N PRO A 53 4.21 6.69 -10.43
CA PRO A 53 5.48 7.21 -9.92
C PRO A 53 5.30 8.56 -9.21
N SER A 54 6.23 8.88 -8.31
CA SER A 54 6.23 10.18 -7.63
C SER A 54 6.39 11.29 -8.65
N ASN A 55 5.54 12.30 -8.56
CA ASN A 55 5.62 13.50 -9.41
C ASN A 55 6.38 14.59 -8.65
N ILE A 56 7.53 15.01 -9.17
CA ILE A 56 8.33 16.06 -8.54
C ILE A 56 7.87 17.42 -9.04
N VAL A 57 7.48 18.28 -8.10
CA VAL A 57 7.00 19.64 -8.36
C VAL A 57 7.90 20.67 -7.67
N SER A 58 7.78 21.94 -8.09
CA SER A 58 8.46 23.04 -7.40
C SER A 58 7.88 23.25 -5.99
N GLN A 59 8.67 23.87 -5.10
CA GLN A 59 8.18 24.24 -3.76
C GLN A 59 6.97 25.18 -3.85
N GLU A 60 6.99 26.10 -4.80
CA GLU A 60 5.88 27.06 -5.03
C GLU A 60 4.58 26.32 -5.42
N ASP A 61 4.66 25.37 -6.36
CA ASP A 61 3.49 24.59 -6.78
C ASP A 61 2.97 23.70 -5.64
N TYR A 62 3.88 23.11 -4.85
CA TYR A 62 3.51 22.32 -3.67
C TYR A 62 2.79 23.17 -2.61
N ASP A 63 3.28 24.37 -2.33
CA ASP A 63 2.65 25.28 -1.38
C ASP A 63 1.27 25.74 -1.87
N ARG A 64 1.14 26.06 -3.16
CA ARG A 64 -0.17 26.40 -3.77
C ARG A 64 -1.14 25.23 -3.72
N TYR A 65 -0.70 24.03 -4.06
CA TYR A 65 -1.47 22.80 -3.97
C TYR A 65 -2.01 22.58 -2.54
N THR A 66 -1.14 22.60 -1.54
CA THR A 66 -1.54 22.38 -0.14
C THR A 66 -2.45 23.48 0.41
N GLN A 67 -2.30 24.72 -0.05
CA GLN A 67 -3.21 25.83 0.28
C GLN A 67 -4.61 25.61 -0.30
N LEU A 68 -4.70 25.15 -1.56
CA LEU A 68 -5.98 24.84 -2.19
C LEU A 68 -6.71 23.69 -1.49
N GLU A 69 -6.00 22.61 -1.18
CA GLU A 69 -6.56 21.49 -0.43
C GLU A 69 -7.15 21.93 0.91
N LYS A 70 -6.40 22.70 1.69
CA LYS A 70 -6.84 23.24 2.97
C LYS A 70 -8.01 24.21 2.84
N LYS A 71 -7.94 25.14 1.88
CA LYS A 71 -8.96 26.17 1.64
C LYS A 71 -10.32 25.55 1.30
N HIS A 72 -10.32 24.49 0.50
CA HIS A 72 -11.55 23.87 0.01
C HIS A 72 -11.87 22.54 0.73
N ASN A 73 -11.07 22.14 1.74
CA ASN A 73 -11.20 20.87 2.47
C ASN A 73 -11.29 19.65 1.54
N ILE A 74 -10.40 19.62 0.53
CA ILE A 74 -10.33 18.55 -0.46
C ILE A 74 -9.75 17.30 0.20
N LYS A 75 -10.42 16.18 0.04
CA LYS A 75 -10.03 14.89 0.62
C LYS A 75 -9.72 13.85 -0.44
N ASP A 76 -10.32 13.99 -1.61
CA ASP A 76 -10.17 13.07 -2.71
C ASP A 76 -10.41 13.73 -4.07
N SER A 77 -10.21 12.97 -5.14
CA SER A 77 -10.39 13.45 -6.52
C SER A 77 -11.84 13.82 -6.85
N GLN A 78 -12.83 13.27 -6.16
CA GLN A 78 -14.25 13.60 -6.39
C GLN A 78 -14.58 14.99 -5.87
N ASP A 79 -13.95 15.41 -4.77
CA ASP A 79 -14.07 16.79 -4.28
C ASP A 79 -13.55 17.79 -5.32
N VAL A 80 -12.41 17.48 -5.98
CA VAL A 80 -11.87 18.31 -7.06
C VAL A 80 -12.85 18.42 -8.23
N VAL A 81 -13.40 17.28 -8.68
CA VAL A 81 -14.39 17.27 -9.78
C VAL A 81 -15.59 18.15 -9.44
N ARG A 82 -16.18 17.98 -8.25
CA ARG A 82 -17.32 18.76 -7.79
C ARG A 82 -17.02 20.27 -7.77
N LEU A 83 -15.88 20.67 -7.24
CA LEU A 83 -15.46 22.07 -7.15
C LEU A 83 -15.18 22.71 -8.52
N VAL A 84 -14.81 21.91 -9.50
CA VAL A 84 -14.70 22.35 -10.90
C VAL A 84 -16.07 22.51 -11.54
N GLU A 85 -16.97 21.54 -11.35
CA GLU A 85 -18.32 21.57 -11.93
C GLU A 85 -19.18 22.72 -11.40
N ASP A 86 -19.01 23.10 -10.13
CA ASP A 86 -19.71 24.24 -9.53
C ASP A 86 -19.03 25.60 -9.78
N GLY A 87 -17.88 25.60 -10.47
CA GLY A 87 -17.15 26.82 -10.84
C GLY A 87 -16.33 27.45 -9.71
N THR A 88 -16.13 26.72 -8.60
CA THR A 88 -15.33 27.19 -7.45
C THR A 88 -13.82 27.19 -7.76
N LEU A 89 -13.35 26.19 -8.53
CA LEU A 89 -11.96 26.08 -8.99
C LEU A 89 -11.84 26.51 -10.44
N THR A 90 -10.77 27.21 -10.74
CA THR A 90 -10.35 27.48 -12.12
C THR A 90 -9.74 26.23 -12.77
N GLU A 91 -9.64 26.23 -14.11
CA GLU A 91 -8.96 25.14 -14.81
C GLU A 91 -7.48 24.99 -14.39
N GLU A 92 -6.80 26.13 -14.14
CA GLU A 92 -5.40 26.14 -13.67
C GLU A 92 -5.28 25.50 -12.28
N GLU A 93 -6.17 25.85 -11.34
CA GLU A 93 -6.20 25.26 -9.98
C GLU A 93 -6.54 23.78 -10.03
N ARG A 94 -7.49 23.37 -10.89
CA ARG A 94 -7.77 21.97 -11.16
C ARG A 94 -6.52 21.24 -11.64
N ASP A 95 -5.83 21.76 -12.65
CA ASP A 95 -4.66 21.12 -13.23
C ASP A 95 -3.51 21.02 -12.23
N LEU A 96 -3.37 21.98 -11.33
CA LEU A 96 -2.42 21.93 -10.23
C LEU A 96 -2.79 20.80 -9.24
N LEU A 97 -4.05 20.70 -8.85
CA LEU A 97 -4.54 19.65 -7.95
C LEU A 97 -4.42 18.24 -8.55
N TRP A 98 -4.67 18.10 -9.87
CA TRP A 98 -4.50 16.83 -10.58
C TRP A 98 -3.04 16.39 -10.72
N LYS A 99 -2.09 17.31 -10.65
CA LYS A 99 -0.66 16.96 -10.70
C LYS A 99 -0.18 16.26 -9.46
N GLU A 100 -0.83 16.48 -8.32
CA GLU A 100 -0.51 15.84 -7.04
C GLU A 100 0.97 15.45 -6.93
N GLY A 101 1.79 16.30 -6.34
CA GLY A 101 3.23 16.12 -6.38
C GLY A 101 3.88 16.28 -5.01
N ILE A 102 5.14 15.89 -4.95
CA ILE A 102 6.02 16.11 -3.80
C ILE A 102 7.22 16.95 -4.23
N THR A 103 7.86 17.64 -3.29
CA THR A 103 9.10 18.34 -3.58
C THR A 103 10.27 17.36 -3.70
N GLN A 104 11.36 17.79 -4.34
CA GLN A 104 12.59 17.00 -4.42
C GLN A 104 13.13 16.66 -3.02
N GLU A 105 13.07 17.61 -2.09
CA GLU A 105 13.49 17.38 -0.69
C GLU A 105 12.68 16.28 0.00
N MET A 106 11.36 16.24 -0.19
CA MET A 106 10.51 15.19 0.35
C MET A 106 10.83 13.83 -0.27
N SER A 107 11.06 13.78 -1.58
CA SER A 107 11.48 12.53 -2.27
C SER A 107 12.81 12.01 -1.72
N ASP A 108 13.81 12.91 -1.58
CA ASP A 108 15.14 12.54 -1.09
C ASP A 108 15.08 12.08 0.37
N MET A 109 14.27 12.73 1.21
CA MET A 109 14.05 12.34 2.60
C MET A 109 13.42 10.94 2.67
N ARG A 110 12.33 10.68 1.93
CA ARG A 110 11.68 9.37 1.90
C ARG A 110 12.61 8.27 1.41
N LYS A 111 13.40 8.53 0.36
CA LYS A 111 14.39 7.59 -0.15
C LYS A 111 15.50 7.31 0.85
N SER A 112 15.92 8.32 1.60
CA SER A 112 16.93 8.16 2.65
C SER A 112 16.44 7.31 3.82
N GLU A 113 15.16 7.43 4.18
CA GLU A 113 14.57 6.77 5.34
C GLU A 113 14.02 5.38 5.01
N TYR A 114 13.30 5.25 3.89
CA TYR A 114 12.56 4.04 3.51
C TYR A 114 13.14 3.32 2.29
N GLY A 115 14.12 3.89 1.62
CA GLY A 115 14.68 3.39 0.35
C GLY A 115 13.89 3.79 -0.90
N TYR A 116 12.64 4.24 -0.74
CA TYR A 116 11.70 4.57 -1.82
C TYR A 116 10.89 5.81 -1.45
N ASP A 117 10.37 6.54 -2.44
CA ASP A 117 9.56 7.72 -2.20
C ASP A 117 8.05 7.52 -2.43
N ASN A 118 7.65 6.31 -2.79
CA ASN A 118 6.25 5.93 -3.00
C ASN A 118 5.94 4.49 -2.58
N TRP A 119 4.65 4.24 -2.31
CA TRP A 119 4.16 2.95 -1.84
C TRP A 119 4.42 1.80 -2.83
N TYR A 120 4.26 2.05 -4.13
CA TYR A 120 4.34 1.00 -5.15
C TYR A 120 5.75 0.40 -5.24
N ASP A 121 6.77 1.26 -5.40
CA ASP A 121 8.15 0.81 -5.50
C ASP A 121 8.58 0.13 -4.19
N TRP A 122 8.13 0.64 -3.05
CA TRP A 122 8.40 0.04 -1.76
C TRP A 122 7.78 -1.37 -1.66
N GLN A 123 6.49 -1.53 -1.98
CA GLN A 123 5.81 -2.83 -1.92
C GLN A 123 6.40 -3.85 -2.89
N VAL A 124 6.62 -3.47 -4.15
CA VAL A 124 7.20 -4.36 -5.15
C VAL A 124 8.59 -4.87 -4.74
N ASN A 125 9.40 -4.01 -4.11
CA ASN A 125 10.76 -4.39 -3.72
C ASN A 125 10.83 -5.12 -2.35
N ASN A 126 9.89 -4.90 -1.46
CA ASN A 126 9.87 -5.53 -0.14
C ASN A 126 8.92 -6.74 -0.05
N TRP A 127 7.77 -6.69 -0.71
CA TRP A 127 6.81 -7.80 -0.75
C TRP A 127 6.90 -8.67 -2.02
N GLY A 128 7.60 -8.19 -3.05
CA GLY A 128 7.67 -8.86 -4.36
C GLY A 128 6.39 -8.70 -5.20
N THR A 129 5.41 -7.97 -4.71
CA THR A 129 4.12 -7.74 -5.34
C THR A 129 3.59 -6.34 -5.02
N LYS A 130 2.74 -5.82 -5.91
CA LYS A 130 2.15 -4.50 -5.75
C LYS A 130 0.95 -4.48 -4.79
N TRP A 131 0.27 -5.59 -4.61
CA TRP A 131 -0.90 -5.69 -3.73
C TRP A 131 -0.64 -6.64 -2.59
N ASP A 132 -1.14 -6.30 -1.42
CA ASP A 132 -1.18 -7.21 -0.29
C ASP A 132 -2.11 -8.40 -0.57
N ILE A 133 -1.92 -9.47 0.17
CA ILE A 133 -2.80 -10.63 0.13
C ILE A 133 -4.21 -10.18 0.57
N LYS A 134 -5.18 -10.49 -0.26
CA LYS A 134 -6.59 -10.18 0.01
C LYS A 134 -7.41 -11.44 0.07
N GLY A 135 -8.26 -11.50 1.08
CA GLY A 135 -9.17 -12.62 1.31
C GLY A 135 -8.60 -13.67 2.23
N GLU A 136 -9.28 -14.80 2.26
CA GLU A 136 -8.89 -15.93 3.10
C GLU A 136 -7.67 -16.64 2.50
N VAL A 137 -6.72 -16.96 3.36
CA VAL A 137 -5.58 -17.81 3.03
C VAL A 137 -5.91 -19.23 3.45
N HIS A 138 -5.94 -20.12 2.48
CA HIS A 138 -6.27 -21.53 2.73
C HIS A 138 -5.09 -22.26 3.36
N VAL A 139 -5.39 -23.10 4.35
CA VAL A 139 -4.46 -24.10 4.88
C VAL A 139 -4.74 -25.41 4.15
N ASP A 140 -3.84 -25.77 3.24
CA ASP A 140 -3.97 -27.02 2.48
C ASP A 140 -3.57 -28.22 3.31
N ASP A 141 -2.48 -28.07 4.10
CA ASP A 141 -2.00 -29.11 5.00
C ASP A 141 -1.49 -28.47 6.30
N PHE A 142 -1.79 -29.11 7.43
CA PHE A 142 -1.29 -28.75 8.75
C PHE A 142 -0.95 -30.04 9.52
N HIS A 143 0.31 -30.20 9.88
CA HIS A 143 0.83 -31.35 10.62
C HIS A 143 1.92 -30.91 11.61
N ASP A 144 2.36 -31.82 12.47
CA ASP A 144 3.26 -31.54 13.59
C ASP A 144 4.58 -30.83 13.20
N GLU A 145 5.07 -31.06 11.99
CA GLU A 145 6.34 -30.50 11.51
C GLU A 145 6.18 -29.37 10.48
N GLY A 146 4.95 -29.01 10.09
CA GLY A 146 4.75 -27.97 9.09
C GLY A 146 3.32 -27.59 8.80
N CYS A 147 3.17 -26.50 8.04
CA CYS A 147 1.90 -26.15 7.42
C CYS A 147 2.11 -25.59 6.01
N THR A 148 1.11 -25.77 5.17
CA THR A 148 1.10 -25.28 3.80
C THR A 148 -0.03 -24.25 3.63
N LEU A 149 0.32 -23.02 3.27
CA LEU A 149 -0.62 -21.95 3.00
C LEU A 149 -0.72 -21.71 1.49
N VAL A 150 -1.95 -21.55 1.00
CA VAL A 150 -2.25 -21.23 -0.41
C VAL A 150 -2.98 -19.90 -0.47
N PHE A 151 -2.45 -18.95 -1.25
CA PHE A 151 -2.98 -17.59 -1.38
C PHE A 151 -2.71 -16.99 -2.76
N GLN A 152 -3.35 -15.88 -3.08
CA GLN A 152 -3.18 -15.18 -4.34
C GLN A 152 -2.54 -13.79 -4.15
N THR A 153 -1.64 -13.43 -5.09
CA THR A 153 -1.04 -12.10 -5.20
C THR A 153 -1.22 -11.53 -6.61
N ALA A 154 -1.09 -10.20 -6.79
CA ALA A 154 -1.22 -9.55 -8.09
C ALA A 154 -0.29 -8.33 -8.25
#